data_c371248c2bdbd7e06d341621f6d467ee
#
_entry.id   c371248c2bdbd7e06d341621f6d467ee
#
_cell.length_a   1.000
_cell.length_b   1.000
_cell.length_c   1.000
_cell.angle_alpha   90.00
_cell.angle_beta   90.00
_cell.angle_gamma   90.00
#
_symmetry.space_group_name_H-M   'P 1'
#
loop_
_entity.id
_entity.type
_entity.pdbx_description
1 polymer ?
#
loop_
_entity_poly.entity_id
_entity_poly.type
_entity_poly.pdbx_seq_one_letter_code
_entity_poly.pdbx_strand_id
1 'polypeptide(L)'
;MLKITDKTADAKKIFNAISAKEDATPEQVNDALEAYVTAIAEDAGSQVRAEYEELKNVTDNQILQARGIPVLTAEETKFYNEVEKAGGFDKDITWPVTIFERVFEDLQKEHPILRLVNFTPTVGLTKTIRSRRKGVAVFGPLHKDLEGQLDAEFGVEEATQIALTAFFLISNDTLHLGARWINRYVRLCLTEAVKDAWATKIVTGTGKDEPIGLLKDLDGAVVGGVYPDKASVGTLTFKDAPSMVTEFAAVMKKMASYKHSIGTGDTNATDETRVVDGKIYLIINPVNYYDIVARLTIQNANGVFVTNMPFISPDHIIQSVDVPLNKLIVFIENGYDATQSQPEKISEYKETFAMKRATLYAIDMLGNGKPVDNYAAQVYDIAIPTSGGSGE
;
A
#
# COMPACT_ATOMS: atom_id res chain seq x y z
N MET A 1 27.60 17.73 29.77
CA MET A 1 27.49 18.26 31.12
C MET A 1 26.92 17.16 32.01
N LEU A 2 27.69 16.66 33.01
CA LEU A 2 27.23 15.59 33.91
C LEU A 2 25.93 16.03 34.62
N LYS A 3 24.84 15.28 34.45
CA LYS A 3 23.60 15.53 35.21
C LYS A 3 23.79 14.91 36.61
N ILE A 4 23.76 15.74 37.62
CA ILE A 4 23.86 15.30 39.01
C ILE A 4 22.52 14.66 39.38
N THR A 5 22.51 13.38 39.80
CA THR A 5 21.34 12.71 40.31
C THR A 5 21.03 13.10 41.75
N ASP A 6 19.84 12.74 42.23
CA ASP A 6 19.45 13.00 43.62
C ASP A 6 20.39 12.36 44.63
N LYS A 7 20.97 11.19 44.32
CA LYS A 7 21.97 10.51 45.16
C LYS A 7 23.26 11.32 45.35
N THR A 8 23.82 11.83 44.26
CA THR A 8 25.03 12.69 44.30
C THR A 8 24.73 14.02 44.99
N ALA A 9 23.53 14.57 44.79
CA ALA A 9 23.13 15.81 45.49
C ALA A 9 22.97 15.58 47.00
N ASP A 10 22.44 14.45 47.43
CA ASP A 10 22.30 14.12 48.85
C ASP A 10 23.64 13.77 49.49
N ALA A 11 24.51 13.02 48.84
CA ALA A 11 25.87 12.77 49.28
C ALA A 11 26.66 14.07 49.46
N LYS A 12 26.49 15.02 48.54
CA LYS A 12 27.07 16.35 48.64
C LYS A 12 26.55 17.14 49.85
N LYS A 13 25.26 17.08 50.15
CA LYS A 13 24.65 17.74 51.33
C LYS A 13 25.23 17.15 52.62
N ILE A 14 25.34 15.81 52.69
CA ILE A 14 25.90 15.12 53.84
C ILE A 14 27.36 15.50 54.06
N PHE A 15 28.16 15.48 52.99
CA PHE A 15 29.57 15.92 53.07
C PHE A 15 29.71 17.37 53.56
N ASN A 16 28.92 18.30 52.99
CA ASN A 16 28.94 19.70 53.42
C ASN A 16 28.45 19.87 54.86
N ALA A 17 27.47 19.09 55.31
CA ALA A 17 26.96 19.15 56.69
C ALA A 17 27.98 18.62 57.72
N ILE A 18 28.76 17.58 57.34
CA ILE A 18 29.80 17.03 58.21
C ILE A 18 31.05 17.93 58.22
N SER A 19 31.45 18.44 57.07
CA SER A 19 32.60 19.33 56.92
C SER A 19 32.41 20.71 57.60
N ALA A 20 31.17 21.11 57.84
CA ALA A 20 30.82 22.39 58.51
C ALA A 20 30.68 22.27 60.04
N LYS A 21 30.85 21.08 60.63
CA LYS A 21 30.83 20.88 62.06
C LYS A 21 32.21 21.10 62.68
N GLU A 22 32.33 21.96 63.68
CA GLU A 22 33.59 22.24 64.37
C GLU A 22 34.17 21.03 65.11
N ASP A 23 33.34 20.03 65.51
CA ASP A 23 33.72 18.80 66.20
C ASP A 23 33.87 17.58 65.30
N ALA A 24 33.93 17.74 63.96
CA ALA A 24 34.05 16.62 63.05
C ALA A 24 35.43 15.95 63.13
N THR A 25 35.45 14.64 63.34
CA THR A 25 36.74 13.89 63.30
C THR A 25 37.22 13.75 61.86
N PRO A 26 38.58 13.68 61.64
CA PRO A 26 39.13 13.47 60.32
C PRO A 26 38.60 12.22 59.60
N GLU A 27 38.27 11.18 60.34
CA GLU A 27 37.68 9.93 59.80
C GLU A 27 36.29 10.18 59.26
N GLN A 28 35.45 10.89 59.94
CA GLN A 28 34.08 11.19 59.51
C GLN A 28 34.05 12.06 58.24
N VAL A 29 35.00 12.99 58.11
CA VAL A 29 35.14 13.82 56.91
C VAL A 29 35.63 13.00 55.73
N ASN A 30 36.58 12.06 55.94
CA ASN A 30 37.08 11.15 54.90
C ASN A 30 35.99 10.18 54.42
N ASP A 31 35.23 9.57 55.34
CA ASP A 31 34.14 8.67 54.99
C ASP A 31 33.04 9.36 54.16
N ALA A 32 32.70 10.59 54.54
CA ALA A 32 31.73 11.40 53.79
C ALA A 32 32.25 11.84 52.41
N LEU A 33 33.54 12.12 52.30
CA LEU A 33 34.19 12.41 51.03
C LEU A 33 34.25 11.21 50.12
N GLU A 34 34.59 10.03 50.69
CA GLU A 34 34.61 8.77 49.93
C GLU A 34 33.21 8.39 49.41
N ALA A 35 32.18 8.54 50.23
CA ALA A 35 30.78 8.34 49.82
C ALA A 35 30.38 9.32 48.69
N TYR A 36 30.78 10.56 48.75
CA TYR A 36 30.50 11.56 47.72
C TYR A 36 31.23 11.26 46.41
N VAL A 37 32.49 10.89 46.47
CA VAL A 37 33.29 10.51 45.30
C VAL A 37 32.73 9.24 44.65
N THR A 38 32.33 8.27 45.45
CA THR A 38 31.71 7.04 44.98
C THR A 38 30.39 7.33 44.26
N ALA A 39 29.55 8.18 44.82
CA ALA A 39 28.30 8.60 44.19
C ALA A 39 28.51 9.29 42.82
N ILE A 40 29.54 10.16 42.73
CA ILE A 40 29.92 10.77 41.43
C ILE A 40 30.40 9.73 40.44
N ALA A 41 31.20 8.75 40.85
CA ALA A 41 31.72 7.71 39.97
C ALA A 41 30.60 6.81 39.46
N GLU A 42 29.61 6.45 40.30
CA GLU A 42 28.42 5.72 39.92
C GLU A 42 27.57 6.51 38.91
N ASP A 43 27.32 7.77 39.15
CA ASP A 43 26.56 8.64 38.25
C ASP A 43 27.27 8.81 36.88
N ALA A 44 28.55 9.05 36.88
CA ALA A 44 29.35 9.15 35.67
C ALA A 44 29.34 7.80 34.90
N GLY A 45 29.50 6.71 35.62
CA GLY A 45 29.45 5.34 35.01
C GLY A 45 28.08 5.01 34.42
N SER A 46 27.00 5.41 35.08
CA SER A 46 25.63 5.18 34.58
C SER A 46 25.32 6.03 33.33
N GLN A 47 25.77 7.31 33.32
CA GLN A 47 25.60 8.19 32.17
C GLN A 47 26.41 7.72 30.96
N VAL A 48 27.65 7.30 31.15
CA VAL A 48 28.48 6.76 30.07
C VAL A 48 27.89 5.47 29.51
N ARG A 49 27.37 4.60 30.37
CA ARG A 49 26.67 3.37 29.90
C ARG A 49 25.41 3.71 29.10
N ALA A 50 24.59 4.65 29.55
CA ALA A 50 23.38 5.08 28.85
C ALA A 50 23.74 5.69 27.49
N GLU A 51 24.76 6.56 27.43
CA GLU A 51 25.22 7.17 26.19
C GLU A 51 25.83 6.14 25.22
N TYR A 52 26.58 5.17 25.74
CA TYR A 52 27.11 4.06 24.94
C TYR A 52 25.99 3.18 24.36
N GLU A 53 24.98 2.83 25.15
CA GLU A 53 23.83 2.05 24.67
C GLU A 53 23.02 2.84 23.62
N GLU A 54 22.86 4.16 23.80
CA GLU A 54 22.21 5.02 22.82
C GLU A 54 23.00 5.08 21.51
N LEU A 55 24.32 5.28 21.57
CA LEU A 55 25.20 5.27 20.40
C LEU A 55 25.19 3.91 19.68
N LYS A 56 25.20 2.82 20.42
CA LYS A 56 25.12 1.47 19.87
C LYS A 56 23.79 1.27 19.13
N ASN A 57 22.67 1.68 19.74
CA ASN A 57 21.36 1.58 19.11
C ASN A 57 21.27 2.42 17.82
N VAL A 58 21.84 3.63 17.81
CA VAL A 58 21.91 4.48 16.61
C VAL A 58 22.71 3.81 15.51
N THR A 59 23.87 3.23 15.85
CA THR A 59 24.74 2.54 14.88
C THR A 59 24.08 1.27 14.33
N ASP A 60 23.46 0.47 15.19
CA ASP A 60 22.73 -0.74 14.78
C ASP A 60 21.56 -0.39 13.87
N ASN A 61 20.83 0.69 14.16
CA ASN A 61 19.72 1.18 13.34
C ASN A 61 20.20 1.65 11.97
N GLN A 62 21.34 2.34 11.89
CA GLN A 62 21.96 2.75 10.62
C GLN A 62 22.40 1.54 9.78
N ILE A 63 22.98 0.54 10.41
CA ILE A 63 23.37 -0.72 9.73
C ILE A 63 22.14 -1.45 9.20
N LEU A 64 21.05 -1.52 9.96
CA LEU A 64 19.80 -2.14 9.53
C LEU A 64 19.20 -1.40 8.33
N GLN A 65 19.17 -0.06 8.37
CA GLN A 65 18.71 0.77 7.24
C GLN A 65 19.58 0.58 5.99
N ALA A 66 20.90 0.53 6.14
CA ALA A 66 21.83 0.29 5.03
C ALA A 66 21.63 -1.09 4.37
N ARG A 67 21.13 -2.07 5.13
CA ARG A 67 20.77 -3.40 4.64
C ARG A 67 19.32 -3.49 4.10
N GLY A 68 18.61 -2.37 4.04
CA GLY A 68 17.20 -2.35 3.61
C GLY A 68 16.23 -2.99 4.61
N ILE A 69 16.67 -3.19 5.86
CA ILE A 69 15.81 -3.72 6.93
C ILE A 69 15.20 -2.52 7.66
N PRO A 70 13.88 -2.33 7.63
CA PRO A 70 13.24 -1.22 8.33
C PRO A 70 13.43 -1.33 9.83
N VAL A 71 13.75 -0.20 10.46
CA VAL A 71 13.89 -0.09 11.92
C VAL A 71 12.50 -0.05 12.54
N LEU A 72 12.30 -0.82 13.60
CA LEU A 72 11.05 -0.83 14.35
C LEU A 72 10.89 0.49 15.12
N THR A 73 9.67 1.03 15.13
CA THR A 73 9.32 2.15 16.01
C THR A 73 9.28 1.69 17.47
N ALA A 74 9.28 2.64 18.41
CA ALA A 74 9.17 2.31 19.83
C ALA A 74 7.88 1.53 20.17
N GLU A 75 6.77 1.87 19.50
CA GLU A 75 5.49 1.18 19.66
C GLU A 75 5.52 -0.22 19.10
N GLU A 76 6.11 -0.40 17.91
CA GLU A 76 6.30 -1.72 17.30
C GLU A 76 7.20 -2.61 18.15
N THR A 77 8.29 -2.07 18.66
CA THR A 77 9.21 -2.80 19.54
C THR A 77 8.51 -3.23 20.83
N LYS A 78 7.71 -2.34 21.43
CA LYS A 78 6.92 -2.66 22.62
C LYS A 78 5.91 -3.77 22.32
N PHE A 79 5.18 -3.65 21.23
CA PHE A 79 4.21 -4.64 20.77
C PHE A 79 4.84 -6.03 20.61
N TYR A 80 5.95 -6.15 19.85
CA TYR A 80 6.61 -7.45 19.65
C TYR A 80 7.25 -8.01 20.91
N ASN A 81 7.72 -7.17 21.82
CA ASN A 81 8.21 -7.61 23.13
C ASN A 81 7.07 -8.14 24.03
N GLU A 82 5.88 -7.54 23.92
CA GLU A 82 4.67 -8.04 24.59
C GLU A 82 4.24 -9.39 24.02
N VAL A 83 4.25 -9.53 22.68
CA VAL A 83 3.97 -10.80 21.99
C VAL A 83 4.95 -11.89 22.43
N GLU A 84 6.23 -11.59 22.52
CA GLU A 84 7.26 -12.53 22.97
C GLU A 84 7.04 -12.97 24.42
N LYS A 85 6.73 -12.03 25.33
CA LYS A 85 6.43 -12.31 26.73
C LYS A 85 5.15 -13.13 26.93
N ALA A 86 4.14 -12.88 26.09
CA ALA A 86 2.88 -13.62 26.12
C ALA A 86 3.02 -15.04 25.53
N GLY A 87 4.14 -15.36 24.87
CA GLY A 87 4.33 -16.62 24.16
C GLY A 87 3.47 -16.78 22.92
N GLY A 88 3.01 -15.65 22.36
CA GLY A 88 2.17 -15.57 21.17
C GLY A 88 1.39 -14.27 21.09
N PHE A 89 0.59 -14.11 20.04
CA PHE A 89 -0.29 -12.97 19.91
C PHE A 89 -1.52 -13.15 20.79
N ASP A 90 -1.60 -12.41 21.88
CA ASP A 90 -2.77 -12.45 22.77
C ASP A 90 -3.95 -11.66 22.15
N LYS A 91 -5.19 -12.07 22.52
CA LYS A 91 -6.42 -11.45 21.99
C LYS A 91 -6.54 -9.95 22.34
N ASP A 92 -5.86 -9.51 23.36
CA ASP A 92 -5.92 -8.12 23.84
C ASP A 92 -4.77 -7.23 23.33
N ILE A 93 -3.84 -7.77 22.54
CA ILE A 93 -2.75 -6.98 21.96
C ILE A 93 -3.23 -6.29 20.67
N THR A 94 -3.28 -4.95 20.69
CA THR A 94 -3.64 -4.13 19.52
C THR A 94 -2.43 -3.90 18.63
N TRP A 95 -2.58 -4.09 17.33
CA TRP A 95 -1.52 -3.86 16.36
C TRP A 95 -1.25 -2.37 16.17
N PRO A 96 0.01 -1.93 16.16
CA PRO A 96 0.36 -0.57 15.80
C PRO A 96 -0.01 -0.24 14.35
N VAL A 97 -0.53 0.96 14.15
CA VAL A 97 -0.90 1.48 12.81
C VAL A 97 0.27 1.44 11.83
N THR A 98 1.47 1.73 12.32
CA THR A 98 2.71 1.80 11.53
C THR A 98 3.09 0.49 10.85
N ILE A 99 2.71 -0.68 11.40
CA ILE A 99 2.95 -1.98 10.77
C ILE A 99 2.16 -2.09 9.47
N PHE A 100 0.90 -1.63 9.47
CA PHE A 100 0.04 -1.70 8.29
C PHE A 100 0.45 -0.69 7.22
N GLU A 101 0.85 0.51 7.59
CA GLU A 101 1.41 1.49 6.65
C GLU A 101 2.59 0.90 5.90
N ARG A 102 3.50 0.19 6.59
CA ARG A 102 4.64 -0.50 5.95
C ARG A 102 4.22 -1.65 5.04
N VAL A 103 3.19 -2.42 5.41
CA VAL A 103 2.65 -3.47 4.53
C VAL A 103 2.14 -2.85 3.23
N PHE A 104 1.44 -1.71 3.30
CA PHE A 104 0.98 -1.01 2.11
C PHE A 104 2.11 -0.45 1.26
N GLU A 105 3.14 0.14 1.87
CA GLU A 105 4.31 0.59 1.14
C GLU A 105 5.01 -0.56 0.39
N ASP A 106 5.14 -1.73 1.03
CA ASP A 106 5.74 -2.91 0.41
C ASP A 106 4.85 -3.46 -0.72
N LEU A 107 3.53 -3.49 -0.52
CA LEU A 107 2.57 -3.87 -1.56
C LEU A 107 2.71 -3.00 -2.81
N GLN A 108 2.78 -1.69 -2.65
CA GLN A 108 2.92 -0.76 -3.77
C GLN A 108 4.23 -0.92 -4.52
N LYS A 109 5.31 -1.33 -3.84
CA LYS A 109 6.62 -1.55 -4.47
C LYS A 109 6.68 -2.83 -5.31
N GLU A 110 6.04 -3.90 -4.85
CA GLU A 110 6.14 -5.23 -5.47
C GLU A 110 5.08 -5.50 -6.54
N HIS A 111 3.92 -4.86 -6.45
CA HIS A 111 2.83 -5.00 -7.40
C HIS A 111 2.58 -3.72 -8.18
N PRO A 112 3.05 -3.63 -9.43
CA PRO A 112 2.87 -2.45 -10.25
C PRO A 112 1.40 -2.03 -10.44
N ILE A 113 0.46 -2.99 -10.46
CA ILE A 113 -0.98 -2.69 -10.57
C ILE A 113 -1.50 -1.92 -9.36
N LEU A 114 -0.99 -2.20 -8.15
CA LEU A 114 -1.44 -1.54 -6.92
C LEU A 114 -1.00 -0.08 -6.84
N ARG A 115 0.08 0.30 -7.54
CA ARG A 115 0.51 1.70 -7.64
C ARG A 115 -0.47 2.57 -8.43
N LEU A 116 -1.27 1.95 -9.31
CA LEU A 116 -2.24 2.64 -10.15
C LEU A 116 -3.60 2.82 -9.48
N VAL A 117 -3.76 2.27 -8.28
CA VAL A 117 -5.00 2.26 -7.51
C VAL A 117 -4.90 3.30 -6.40
N ASN A 118 -5.99 4.06 -6.23
CA ASN A 118 -6.09 5.02 -5.14
C ASN A 118 -6.63 4.32 -3.88
N PHE A 119 -5.75 4.03 -2.92
CA PHE A 119 -6.13 3.44 -1.64
C PHE A 119 -6.48 4.53 -0.63
N THR A 120 -7.70 4.50 -0.12
CA THR A 120 -8.17 5.40 0.93
C THR A 120 -8.36 4.64 2.24
N PRO A 121 -7.65 4.99 3.32
CA PRO A 121 -7.86 4.37 4.62
C PRO A 121 -9.23 4.78 5.18
N THR A 122 -9.97 3.81 5.73
CA THR A 122 -11.32 4.04 6.28
C THR A 122 -11.58 3.18 7.50
N VAL A 123 -12.40 3.66 8.42
CA VAL A 123 -12.72 2.97 9.69
C VAL A 123 -14.15 2.39 9.68
N GLY A 124 -14.85 2.42 8.55
CA GLY A 124 -16.24 1.93 8.50
C GLY A 124 -16.92 2.16 7.17
N LEU A 125 -18.25 2.34 7.21
CA LEU A 125 -19.03 2.61 6.00
C LEU A 125 -18.51 3.87 5.30
N THR A 126 -18.08 3.72 4.06
CA THR A 126 -17.57 4.83 3.26
C THR A 126 -18.66 5.37 2.36
N LYS A 127 -18.93 6.66 2.48
CA LYS A 127 -19.81 7.38 1.55
C LYS A 127 -18.95 8.23 0.64
N THR A 128 -18.94 7.90 -0.63
CA THR A 128 -18.27 8.71 -1.64
C THR A 128 -19.28 9.71 -2.21
N ILE A 129 -19.00 11.00 -2.06
CA ILE A 129 -19.81 12.08 -2.64
C ILE A 129 -19.16 12.46 -3.96
N ARG A 130 -19.87 12.24 -5.05
CA ARG A 130 -19.48 12.73 -6.38
C ARG A 130 -20.29 13.96 -6.73
N SER A 131 -19.67 14.93 -7.38
CA SER A 131 -20.36 16.15 -7.81
C SER A 131 -20.13 16.37 -9.29
N ARG A 132 -21.19 16.75 -9.98
CA ARG A 132 -21.14 17.24 -11.35
C ARG A 132 -21.53 18.71 -11.37
N ARG A 133 -20.66 19.53 -11.93
CA ARG A 133 -20.93 20.95 -12.13
C ARG A 133 -21.62 21.12 -13.47
N LYS A 134 -22.77 21.81 -13.46
CA LYS A 134 -23.43 22.28 -14.66
C LYS A 134 -23.17 23.80 -14.84
N GLY A 135 -22.88 24.22 -16.07
CA GLY A 135 -22.59 25.60 -16.41
C GLY A 135 -21.08 25.91 -16.48
N VAL A 136 -20.77 26.97 -17.14
CA VAL A 136 -19.43 27.50 -17.37
C VAL A 136 -19.41 28.99 -17.06
N ALA A 137 -18.30 29.46 -16.47
CA ALA A 137 -18.10 30.89 -16.29
C ALA A 137 -18.02 31.60 -17.65
N VAL A 138 -18.70 32.71 -17.81
CA VAL A 138 -18.78 33.47 -19.05
C VAL A 138 -17.96 34.76 -18.93
N PHE A 139 -17.13 35.03 -19.94
CA PHE A 139 -16.49 36.35 -20.07
C PHE A 139 -17.45 37.36 -20.67
N GLY A 140 -17.67 38.47 -19.99
CA GLY A 140 -18.54 39.52 -20.45
C GLY A 140 -17.96 40.93 -20.25
N PRO A 141 -18.50 41.97 -20.88
CA PRO A 141 -18.08 43.36 -20.67
C PRO A 141 -18.37 43.84 -19.24
N LEU A 142 -17.58 44.80 -18.76
CA LEU A 142 -17.44 45.20 -17.36
C LEU A 142 -18.73 45.71 -16.68
N HIS A 143 -19.83 45.96 -17.36
CA HIS A 143 -21.06 46.49 -16.81
C HIS A 143 -22.31 45.74 -17.33
N LYS A 144 -22.17 44.43 -17.54
CA LYS A 144 -23.31 43.58 -17.94
C LYS A 144 -23.83 42.78 -16.73
N ASP A 145 -25.10 42.38 -16.79
CA ASP A 145 -25.70 41.50 -15.80
C ASP A 145 -24.87 40.20 -15.65
N LEU A 146 -24.85 39.63 -14.45
CA LEU A 146 -24.12 38.39 -14.16
C LEU A 146 -24.72 37.25 -15.00
N GLU A 147 -23.95 36.78 -15.96
CA GLU A 147 -24.25 35.60 -16.78
C GLU A 147 -23.37 34.42 -16.30
N GLY A 148 -23.82 33.20 -16.50
CA GLY A 148 -23.03 32.00 -16.18
C GLY A 148 -23.36 31.41 -14.81
N GLN A 149 -24.64 31.15 -14.54
CA GLN A 149 -25.03 30.39 -13.34
C GLN A 149 -24.36 29.02 -13.31
N LEU A 150 -23.75 28.70 -12.17
CA LEU A 150 -23.17 27.40 -11.89
C LEU A 150 -24.09 26.61 -10.97
N ASP A 151 -24.56 25.48 -11.46
CA ASP A 151 -25.31 24.51 -10.64
C ASP A 151 -24.42 23.32 -10.31
N ALA A 152 -24.55 22.77 -9.11
CA ALA A 152 -23.89 21.57 -8.69
C ALA A 152 -24.92 20.48 -8.40
N GLU A 153 -24.72 19.33 -9.00
CA GLU A 153 -25.48 18.11 -8.73
C GLU A 153 -24.59 17.15 -7.94
N PHE A 154 -25.12 16.60 -6.85
CA PHE A 154 -24.39 15.70 -5.97
C PHE A 154 -25.01 14.31 -5.99
N GLY A 155 -24.19 13.31 -6.18
CA GLY A 155 -24.52 11.90 -5.98
C GLY A 155 -23.80 11.35 -4.76
N VAL A 156 -24.48 10.52 -3.99
CA VAL A 156 -23.91 9.81 -2.85
C VAL A 156 -23.89 8.34 -3.18
N GLU A 157 -22.72 7.75 -3.18
CA GLU A 157 -22.55 6.32 -3.30
C GLU A 157 -22.10 5.74 -1.95
N GLU A 158 -22.81 4.74 -1.47
CA GLU A 158 -22.46 4.01 -0.27
C GLU A 158 -21.69 2.76 -0.65
N ALA A 159 -20.45 2.64 -0.17
CA ALA A 159 -19.66 1.43 -0.30
C ALA A 159 -19.78 0.61 0.98
N THR A 160 -20.43 -0.55 0.90
CA THR A 160 -20.42 -1.55 1.97
C THR A 160 -19.02 -2.12 2.10
N GLN A 161 -18.52 -2.22 3.31
CA GLN A 161 -17.24 -2.85 3.59
C GLN A 161 -17.38 -4.38 3.51
N ILE A 162 -16.39 -5.01 2.91
CA ILE A 162 -16.30 -6.45 2.73
C ILE A 162 -15.15 -6.96 3.59
N ALA A 163 -15.34 -8.07 4.29
CA ALA A 163 -14.29 -8.64 5.11
C ALA A 163 -13.19 -9.27 4.24
N LEU A 164 -11.97 -8.79 4.41
CA LEU A 164 -10.75 -9.41 3.88
C LEU A 164 -10.05 -10.11 5.04
N THR A 165 -10.16 -11.43 5.11
CA THR A 165 -9.56 -12.24 6.16
C THR A 165 -8.29 -12.88 5.65
N ALA A 166 -7.18 -12.64 6.32
CA ALA A 166 -5.95 -13.37 6.13
C ALA A 166 -5.67 -14.22 7.37
N PHE A 167 -5.29 -15.47 7.18
CA PHE A 167 -4.88 -16.35 8.28
C PHE A 167 -3.54 -16.99 7.98
N PHE A 168 -2.77 -17.23 9.02
CA PHE A 168 -1.51 -17.94 8.94
C PHE A 168 -1.31 -18.86 10.15
N LEU A 169 -0.56 -19.94 9.91
CA LEU A 169 -0.20 -20.91 10.94
C LEU A 169 1.25 -20.68 11.35
N ILE A 170 1.49 -20.46 12.64
CA ILE A 170 2.83 -20.36 13.19
C ILE A 170 3.09 -21.58 14.07
N SER A 171 4.17 -22.31 13.83
CA SER A 171 4.61 -23.35 14.74
C SER A 171 5.01 -22.75 16.08
N ASN A 172 4.64 -23.40 17.19
CA ASN A 172 5.02 -22.93 18.52
C ASN A 172 6.55 -22.83 18.70
N ASP A 173 7.32 -23.64 17.95
CA ASP A 173 8.78 -23.58 17.96
C ASP A 173 9.32 -22.27 17.34
N THR A 174 8.59 -21.68 16.38
CA THR A 174 9.01 -20.41 15.76
C THR A 174 8.78 -19.19 16.65
N LEU A 175 7.86 -19.25 17.59
CA LEU A 175 7.64 -18.15 18.54
C LEU A 175 8.85 -17.90 19.45
N HIS A 176 9.75 -18.87 19.60
CA HIS A 176 10.99 -18.72 20.39
C HIS A 176 12.12 -17.97 19.65
N LEU A 177 11.94 -17.62 18.37
CA LEU A 177 12.98 -16.97 17.56
C LEU A 177 13.15 -15.46 17.82
N GLY A 178 12.30 -14.87 18.65
CA GLY A 178 12.41 -13.49 19.12
C GLY A 178 11.63 -12.46 18.27
N ALA A 179 11.40 -11.28 18.84
CA ALA A 179 10.53 -10.24 18.32
C ALA A 179 10.85 -9.80 16.88
N ARG A 180 12.13 -9.61 16.53
CA ARG A 180 12.53 -9.18 15.19
C ARG A 180 12.20 -10.21 14.10
N TRP A 181 12.36 -11.50 14.43
CA TRP A 181 12.05 -12.57 13.50
C TRP A 181 10.53 -12.68 13.28
N ILE A 182 9.76 -12.64 14.37
CA ILE A 182 8.30 -12.67 14.33
C ILE A 182 7.76 -11.51 13.48
N ASN A 183 8.26 -10.28 13.69
CA ASN A 183 7.87 -9.12 12.88
C ASN A 183 8.11 -9.37 11.38
N ARG A 184 9.31 -9.83 11.02
CA ARG A 184 9.63 -10.09 9.62
C ARG A 184 8.73 -11.17 9.00
N TYR A 185 8.47 -12.24 9.76
CA TYR A 185 7.63 -13.33 9.29
C TYR A 185 6.15 -12.92 9.13
N VAL A 186 5.58 -12.29 10.14
CA VAL A 186 4.20 -11.79 10.11
C VAL A 186 4.01 -10.80 8.96
N ARG A 187 4.95 -9.87 8.81
CA ARG A 187 4.91 -8.89 7.74
C ARG A 187 4.96 -9.56 6.36
N LEU A 188 5.84 -10.54 6.17
CA LEU A 188 5.93 -11.28 4.92
C LEU A 188 4.61 -11.99 4.59
N CYS A 189 4.06 -12.75 5.55
CA CYS A 189 2.79 -13.44 5.37
C CYS A 189 1.62 -12.50 5.07
N LEU A 190 1.55 -11.36 5.79
CA LEU A 190 0.53 -10.34 5.54
C LEU A 190 0.70 -9.72 4.14
N THR A 191 1.93 -9.35 3.79
CA THR A 191 2.22 -8.75 2.49
C THR A 191 1.81 -9.69 1.36
N GLU A 192 2.17 -10.97 1.42
CA GLU A 192 1.82 -11.94 0.40
C GLU A 192 0.30 -12.17 0.30
N ALA A 193 -0.36 -12.42 1.42
CA ALA A 193 -1.79 -12.73 1.43
C ALA A 193 -2.66 -11.56 0.94
N VAL A 194 -2.37 -10.34 1.42
CA VAL A 194 -3.11 -9.13 1.02
C VAL A 194 -2.83 -8.76 -0.43
N LYS A 195 -1.56 -8.86 -0.85
CA LYS A 195 -1.07 -8.61 -2.19
C LYS A 195 -1.81 -9.45 -3.23
N ASP A 196 -1.82 -10.75 -3.04
CA ASP A 196 -2.45 -11.68 -3.98
C ASP A 196 -3.96 -11.45 -4.04
N ALA A 197 -4.59 -11.27 -2.87
CA ALA A 197 -6.02 -11.01 -2.80
C ALA A 197 -6.42 -9.72 -3.55
N TRP A 198 -5.73 -8.61 -3.28
CA TRP A 198 -6.04 -7.36 -3.95
C TRP A 198 -5.70 -7.38 -5.44
N ALA A 199 -4.53 -7.87 -5.83
CA ALA A 199 -4.12 -7.93 -7.24
C ALA A 199 -5.13 -8.74 -8.07
N THR A 200 -5.52 -9.91 -7.57
CA THR A 200 -6.52 -10.76 -8.24
C THR A 200 -7.89 -10.08 -8.31
N LYS A 201 -8.36 -9.51 -7.18
CA LYS A 201 -9.73 -8.95 -7.13
C LYS A 201 -9.86 -7.60 -7.83
N ILE A 202 -8.82 -6.80 -7.91
CA ILE A 202 -8.79 -5.59 -8.75
C ILE A 202 -9.00 -5.96 -10.23
N VAL A 203 -8.47 -7.08 -10.70
CA VAL A 203 -8.64 -7.49 -12.10
C VAL A 203 -9.98 -8.23 -12.31
N THR A 204 -10.28 -9.23 -11.50
CA THR A 204 -11.33 -10.23 -11.77
C THR A 204 -12.54 -10.18 -10.84
N GLY A 205 -12.50 -9.39 -9.77
CA GLY A 205 -13.53 -9.37 -8.74
C GLY A 205 -14.93 -9.14 -9.30
N THR A 206 -15.92 -9.86 -8.77
CA THR A 206 -17.29 -9.88 -9.30
C THR A 206 -18.22 -8.82 -8.74
N GLY A 207 -17.84 -8.20 -7.61
CA GLY A 207 -18.67 -7.24 -6.88
C GLY A 207 -19.59 -7.87 -5.84
N LYS A 208 -19.73 -9.22 -5.82
CA LYS A 208 -20.52 -9.91 -4.81
C LYS A 208 -19.59 -10.42 -3.71
N ASP A 209 -19.71 -9.84 -2.53
CA ASP A 209 -18.87 -10.17 -1.37
C ASP A 209 -17.35 -10.01 -1.64
N GLU A 210 -17.00 -9.26 -2.69
CA GLU A 210 -15.65 -8.96 -3.12
C GLU A 210 -15.61 -7.66 -3.95
N PRO A 211 -14.45 -6.98 -4.09
CA PRO A 211 -14.32 -5.77 -4.89
C PRO A 211 -14.78 -5.98 -6.35
N ILE A 212 -15.16 -4.89 -7.02
CA ILE A 212 -15.53 -4.93 -8.44
C ILE A 212 -14.26 -4.81 -9.28
N GLY A 213 -13.98 -5.80 -10.10
CA GLY A 213 -12.78 -5.86 -10.94
C GLY A 213 -12.83 -4.96 -12.18
N LEU A 214 -11.64 -4.72 -12.77
CA LEU A 214 -11.48 -3.93 -14.00
C LEU A 214 -12.14 -4.59 -15.22
N LEU A 215 -12.30 -5.92 -15.19
CA LEU A 215 -12.97 -6.69 -16.24
C LEU A 215 -14.49 -6.59 -16.19
N LYS A 216 -15.09 -5.94 -15.17
CA LYS A 216 -16.53 -5.89 -14.96
C LYS A 216 -17.15 -4.62 -15.53
N ASP A 217 -18.34 -4.78 -16.11
CA ASP A 217 -19.14 -3.69 -16.66
C ASP A 217 -20.04 -3.08 -15.57
N LEU A 218 -19.78 -1.83 -15.20
CA LEU A 218 -20.52 -1.12 -14.17
C LEU A 218 -21.93 -0.70 -14.64
N ASP A 219 -22.12 -0.57 -15.95
CA ASP A 219 -23.39 -0.15 -16.55
C ASP A 219 -24.26 -1.38 -16.93
N GLY A 220 -23.70 -2.59 -16.82
CA GLY A 220 -24.39 -3.82 -17.11
C GLY A 220 -25.39 -4.25 -16.04
N ALA A 221 -26.35 -5.10 -16.41
CA ALA A 221 -27.35 -5.62 -15.48
C ALA A 221 -26.71 -6.54 -14.43
N VAL A 222 -26.78 -6.15 -13.15
CA VAL A 222 -26.27 -6.93 -12.03
C VAL A 222 -27.24 -8.08 -11.71
N VAL A 223 -26.73 -9.31 -11.71
CA VAL A 223 -27.51 -10.51 -11.40
C VAL A 223 -26.97 -11.17 -10.13
N GLY A 224 -27.79 -11.24 -9.09
CA GLY A 224 -27.40 -11.85 -7.82
C GLY A 224 -26.20 -11.16 -7.13
N GLY A 225 -25.97 -9.87 -7.39
CA GLY A 225 -24.82 -9.11 -6.86
C GLY A 225 -23.57 -9.19 -7.73
N VAL A 226 -23.58 -9.97 -8.82
CA VAL A 226 -22.45 -10.14 -9.74
C VAL A 226 -22.60 -9.21 -10.94
N TYR A 227 -21.56 -8.42 -11.20
CA TYR A 227 -21.46 -7.56 -12.38
C TYR A 227 -21.07 -8.40 -13.61
N PRO A 228 -21.65 -8.16 -14.78
CA PRO A 228 -21.25 -8.85 -16.01
C PRO A 228 -19.83 -8.47 -16.45
N ASP A 229 -19.23 -9.31 -17.28
CA ASP A 229 -17.93 -8.99 -17.87
C ASP A 229 -18.07 -7.93 -18.96
N LYS A 230 -17.07 -7.05 -19.05
CA LYS A 230 -16.97 -6.08 -20.14
C LYS A 230 -16.80 -6.77 -21.48
N ALA A 231 -17.60 -6.33 -22.45
CA ALA A 231 -17.34 -6.70 -23.83
C ALA A 231 -16.01 -6.10 -24.31
N SER A 232 -15.31 -6.85 -25.16
CA SER A 232 -14.12 -6.32 -25.82
C SER A 232 -14.50 -5.12 -26.69
N VAL A 233 -13.74 -4.02 -26.56
CA VAL A 233 -13.95 -2.77 -27.31
C VAL A 233 -13.42 -2.89 -28.73
N GLY A 234 -12.44 -3.77 -28.96
CA GLY A 234 -11.79 -3.98 -30.26
C GLY A 234 -10.67 -5.00 -30.16
N THR A 235 -10.00 -5.20 -31.27
CA THR A 235 -8.88 -6.14 -31.38
C THR A 235 -7.60 -5.40 -31.70
N LEU A 236 -6.52 -5.72 -30.99
CA LEU A 236 -5.17 -5.21 -31.25
C LEU A 236 -4.35 -6.32 -31.91
N THR A 237 -3.79 -6.01 -33.07
CA THR A 237 -3.11 -7.03 -33.89
C THR A 237 -1.59 -6.99 -33.74
N PHE A 238 -1.01 -5.87 -33.37
CA PHE A 238 0.45 -5.69 -33.28
C PHE A 238 1.18 -6.16 -34.54
N LYS A 239 0.55 -6.02 -35.70
CA LYS A 239 1.03 -6.60 -36.97
C LYS A 239 2.25 -5.87 -37.49
N ASP A 240 2.15 -4.57 -37.67
CA ASP A 240 3.16 -3.69 -38.18
C ASP A 240 3.05 -2.27 -37.60
N ALA A 241 4.09 -1.44 -37.78
CA ALA A 241 4.13 -0.13 -37.16
C ALA A 241 2.97 0.81 -37.61
N PRO A 242 2.55 0.90 -38.88
CA PRO A 242 1.40 1.71 -39.27
C PRO A 242 0.08 1.24 -38.65
N SER A 243 -0.14 -0.08 -38.62
CA SER A 243 -1.33 -0.66 -37.98
C SER A 243 -1.35 -0.37 -36.48
N MET A 244 -0.23 -0.53 -35.78
CA MET A 244 -0.11 -0.21 -34.37
C MET A 244 -0.41 1.25 -34.07
N VAL A 245 0.11 2.19 -34.85
CA VAL A 245 -0.18 3.62 -34.69
C VAL A 245 -1.69 3.89 -34.81
N THR A 246 -2.35 3.27 -35.77
CA THR A 246 -3.79 3.45 -36.00
C THR A 246 -4.61 2.82 -34.87
N GLU A 247 -4.28 1.60 -34.44
CA GLU A 247 -4.93 0.88 -33.35
C GLU A 247 -4.78 1.65 -32.03
N PHE A 248 -3.56 2.05 -31.68
CA PHE A 248 -3.34 2.80 -30.44
C PHE A 248 -3.91 4.21 -30.46
N ALA A 249 -3.96 4.88 -31.63
CA ALA A 249 -4.69 6.15 -31.76
C ALA A 249 -6.18 5.98 -31.48
N ALA A 250 -6.80 4.88 -31.91
CA ALA A 250 -8.18 4.55 -31.60
C ALA A 250 -8.39 4.25 -30.09
N VAL A 251 -7.45 3.51 -29.47
CA VAL A 251 -7.43 3.27 -28.02
C VAL A 251 -7.37 4.59 -27.27
N MET A 252 -6.42 5.48 -27.60
CA MET A 252 -6.27 6.77 -26.92
C MET A 252 -7.52 7.66 -27.06
N LYS A 253 -8.11 7.71 -28.24
CA LYS A 253 -9.38 8.44 -28.47
C LYS A 253 -10.51 7.89 -27.60
N LYS A 254 -10.60 6.57 -27.49
CA LYS A 254 -11.64 5.91 -26.69
C LYS A 254 -11.44 6.15 -25.21
N MET A 255 -10.21 6.12 -24.71
CA MET A 255 -9.87 6.41 -23.32
C MET A 255 -10.05 7.89 -22.96
N ALA A 256 -9.86 8.78 -23.93
CA ALA A 256 -10.07 10.22 -23.75
C ALA A 256 -11.56 10.58 -23.60
N SER A 257 -12.47 9.77 -24.13
CA SER A 257 -13.91 10.01 -24.05
C SER A 257 -14.53 9.16 -22.95
N TYR A 258 -15.30 9.77 -22.05
CA TYR A 258 -15.98 9.05 -20.97
C TYR A 258 -17.33 9.69 -20.67
N LYS A 259 -18.21 8.94 -20.00
CA LYS A 259 -19.45 9.47 -19.46
C LYS A 259 -19.26 9.83 -17.99
N HIS A 260 -19.42 11.11 -17.68
CA HIS A 260 -19.38 11.58 -16.31
C HIS A 260 -20.71 11.27 -15.63
N SER A 261 -20.70 10.27 -14.76
CA SER A 261 -21.82 9.88 -13.91
C SER A 261 -21.53 10.23 -12.45
N ILE A 262 -22.53 10.67 -11.72
CA ILE A 262 -22.44 10.95 -10.29
C ILE A 262 -22.85 9.77 -9.41
N GLY A 263 -23.26 8.66 -10.01
CA GLY A 263 -23.60 7.44 -9.29
C GLY A 263 -24.36 6.43 -10.15
N THR A 264 -24.60 5.25 -9.56
CA THR A 264 -25.35 4.17 -10.21
C THR A 264 -26.77 4.63 -10.55
N GLY A 265 -27.18 4.46 -11.83
CA GLY A 265 -28.52 4.86 -12.31
C GLY A 265 -28.64 6.34 -12.69
N ASP A 266 -27.53 7.07 -12.82
CA ASP A 266 -27.55 8.44 -13.32
C ASP A 266 -27.97 8.48 -14.80
N THR A 267 -29.22 8.87 -15.04
CA THR A 267 -29.79 9.03 -16.40
C THR A 267 -29.30 10.29 -17.11
N ASN A 268 -28.68 11.22 -16.40
CA ASN A 268 -28.18 12.49 -16.91
C ASN A 268 -26.68 12.52 -17.13
N ALA A 269 -26.04 11.35 -17.21
CA ALA A 269 -24.60 11.26 -17.47
C ALA A 269 -24.24 12.03 -18.76
N THR A 270 -23.21 12.89 -18.66
CA THR A 270 -22.76 13.73 -19.77
C THR A 270 -21.50 13.15 -20.42
N ASP A 271 -21.45 13.20 -21.75
CA ASP A 271 -20.22 12.86 -22.47
C ASP A 271 -19.19 13.97 -22.26
N GLU A 272 -18.05 13.58 -21.71
CA GLU A 272 -16.93 14.48 -21.42
C GLU A 272 -15.63 13.92 -22.00
N THR A 273 -14.63 14.78 -22.08
CA THR A 273 -13.29 14.40 -22.52
C THR A 273 -12.27 14.66 -21.43
N ARG A 274 -11.28 13.77 -21.31
CA ARG A 274 -10.16 13.88 -20.36
C ARG A 274 -8.82 13.76 -21.05
N VAL A 275 -7.80 14.39 -20.46
CA VAL A 275 -6.42 14.26 -20.93
C VAL A 275 -5.86 12.94 -20.43
N VAL A 276 -5.43 12.09 -21.36
CA VAL A 276 -4.95 10.72 -21.09
C VAL A 276 -3.47 10.54 -21.35
N ASP A 277 -2.81 11.54 -21.90
CA ASP A 277 -1.38 11.49 -22.22
C ASP A 277 -0.54 11.21 -20.96
N GLY A 278 0.35 10.22 -21.04
CA GLY A 278 1.18 9.79 -19.93
C GLY A 278 0.46 9.09 -18.76
N LYS A 279 -0.87 8.88 -18.85
CA LYS A 279 -1.68 8.29 -17.75
C LYS A 279 -2.26 6.92 -18.10
N ILE A 280 -1.99 6.40 -19.28
CA ILE A 280 -2.52 5.12 -19.73
C ILE A 280 -1.50 4.03 -19.47
N TYR A 281 -1.99 2.95 -18.87
CA TYR A 281 -1.27 1.72 -18.60
C TYR A 281 -1.93 0.55 -19.31
N LEU A 282 -1.11 -0.39 -19.74
CA LEU A 282 -1.55 -1.65 -20.34
C LEU A 282 -1.30 -2.76 -19.34
N ILE A 283 -2.36 -3.47 -18.96
CA ILE A 283 -2.25 -4.62 -18.05
C ILE A 283 -2.48 -5.88 -18.90
N ILE A 284 -1.51 -6.78 -18.88
CA ILE A 284 -1.45 -7.91 -19.79
C ILE A 284 -0.94 -9.17 -19.10
N ASN A 285 -1.38 -10.34 -19.60
CA ASN A 285 -0.85 -11.61 -19.14
C ASN A 285 0.63 -11.78 -19.51
N PRO A 286 1.50 -12.27 -18.61
CA PRO A 286 2.92 -12.47 -18.89
C PRO A 286 3.22 -13.27 -20.15
N VAL A 287 2.39 -14.24 -20.52
CA VAL A 287 2.56 -15.04 -21.75
C VAL A 287 2.41 -14.15 -22.98
N ASN A 288 1.35 -13.35 -23.05
CA ASN A 288 1.12 -12.44 -24.18
C ASN A 288 2.10 -11.27 -24.19
N TYR A 289 2.65 -10.90 -23.02
CA TYR A 289 3.63 -9.82 -22.91
C TYR A 289 4.86 -10.06 -23.80
N TYR A 290 5.45 -11.27 -23.74
CA TYR A 290 6.63 -11.57 -24.54
C TYR A 290 6.35 -11.64 -26.04
N ASP A 291 5.15 -12.08 -26.44
CA ASP A 291 4.72 -12.07 -27.83
C ASP A 291 4.61 -10.65 -28.38
N ILE A 292 4.11 -9.72 -27.55
CA ILE A 292 3.98 -8.30 -27.92
C ILE A 292 5.37 -7.64 -27.96
N VAL A 293 6.19 -7.84 -26.92
CA VAL A 293 7.53 -7.24 -26.85
C VAL A 293 8.41 -7.70 -28.01
N ALA A 294 8.31 -8.97 -28.42
CA ALA A 294 9.02 -9.47 -29.58
C ALA A 294 8.68 -8.70 -30.87
N ARG A 295 7.44 -8.23 -31.01
CA ARG A 295 7.00 -7.43 -32.17
C ARG A 295 7.32 -5.94 -32.06
N LEU A 296 7.38 -5.44 -30.82
CA LEU A 296 7.74 -4.05 -30.56
C LEU A 296 9.27 -3.82 -30.62
N THR A 297 10.05 -4.90 -30.55
CA THR A 297 11.52 -4.81 -30.53
C THR A 297 12.06 -4.83 -31.93
N ILE A 298 12.74 -3.76 -32.31
CA ILE A 298 13.41 -3.61 -33.57
C ILE A 298 14.91 -3.40 -33.36
N GLN A 299 15.75 -3.91 -34.26
CA GLN A 299 17.17 -3.62 -34.31
C GLN A 299 17.39 -2.35 -35.10
N ASN A 300 18.00 -1.34 -34.49
CA ASN A 300 18.35 -0.11 -35.19
C ASN A 300 19.60 -0.28 -36.05
N ALA A 301 19.92 0.74 -36.86
CA ALA A 301 21.08 0.72 -37.76
C ALA A 301 22.44 0.49 -37.04
N ASN A 302 22.51 0.76 -35.75
CA ASN A 302 23.69 0.56 -34.90
C ASN A 302 23.76 -0.84 -34.26
N GLY A 303 22.84 -1.74 -34.60
CA GLY A 303 22.80 -3.09 -34.06
C GLY A 303 22.16 -3.19 -32.64
N VAL A 304 21.64 -2.11 -32.06
CA VAL A 304 21.01 -2.08 -30.76
C VAL A 304 19.54 -2.43 -30.90
N PHE A 305 19.05 -3.33 -30.03
CA PHE A 305 17.61 -3.64 -29.92
C PHE A 305 16.90 -2.54 -29.14
N VAL A 306 15.83 -2.01 -29.70
CA VAL A 306 15.02 -0.96 -29.12
C VAL A 306 13.56 -1.43 -29.12
N THR A 307 12.93 -1.43 -27.95
CA THR A 307 11.50 -1.68 -27.81
C THR A 307 10.78 -0.33 -27.77
N ASN A 308 9.87 -0.10 -28.70
CA ASN A 308 9.15 1.17 -28.79
C ASN A 308 7.68 0.92 -29.12
N MET A 309 6.81 1.72 -28.53
CA MET A 309 5.37 1.63 -28.74
C MET A 309 4.78 3.03 -29.00
N PRO A 310 3.83 3.19 -29.92
CA PRO A 310 3.21 4.47 -30.18
C PRO A 310 2.36 4.93 -28.97
N PHE A 311 2.48 6.21 -28.60
CA PHE A 311 1.70 6.92 -27.57
C PHE A 311 1.85 6.43 -26.13
N ILE A 312 2.36 5.25 -25.87
CA ILE A 312 2.48 4.65 -24.52
C ILE A 312 3.93 4.23 -24.31
N SER A 313 4.52 4.63 -23.18
CA SER A 313 5.87 4.20 -22.83
C SER A 313 5.90 2.70 -22.51
N PRO A 314 6.95 1.97 -22.88
CA PRO A 314 7.12 0.57 -22.48
C PRO A 314 7.05 0.34 -20.97
N ASP A 315 7.42 1.34 -20.16
CA ASP A 315 7.34 1.28 -18.69
C ASP A 315 5.89 1.28 -18.17
N HIS A 316 4.93 1.64 -19.02
CA HIS A 316 3.50 1.60 -18.70
C HIS A 316 2.84 0.25 -19.05
N ILE A 317 3.64 -0.76 -19.40
CA ILE A 317 3.15 -2.11 -19.61
C ILE A 317 3.33 -2.92 -18.31
N ILE A 318 2.22 -3.31 -17.70
CA ILE A 318 2.18 -4.06 -16.45
C ILE A 318 1.78 -5.50 -16.73
N GLN A 319 2.53 -6.43 -16.16
CA GLN A 319 2.22 -7.84 -16.23
C GLN A 319 1.35 -8.26 -15.05
N SER A 320 0.25 -8.97 -15.32
CA SER A 320 -0.59 -9.59 -14.30
C SER A 320 -1.04 -10.97 -14.77
N VAL A 321 -0.87 -11.97 -13.93
CA VAL A 321 -1.30 -13.35 -14.19
C VAL A 321 -2.82 -13.51 -14.19
N ASP A 322 -3.53 -12.56 -13.57
CA ASP A 322 -4.98 -12.56 -13.43
C ASP A 322 -5.72 -12.10 -14.71
N VAL A 323 -5.01 -11.51 -15.65
CA VAL A 323 -5.58 -11.14 -16.95
C VAL A 323 -5.74 -12.40 -17.81
N PRO A 324 -6.94 -12.66 -18.37
CA PRO A 324 -7.14 -13.80 -19.24
C PRO A 324 -6.21 -13.76 -20.47
N LEU A 325 -5.82 -14.95 -20.95
CA LEU A 325 -5.02 -15.07 -22.17
C LEU A 325 -5.72 -14.39 -23.36
N ASN A 326 -4.92 -13.78 -24.21
CA ASN A 326 -5.37 -13.04 -25.40
C ASN A 326 -6.28 -11.84 -25.10
N LYS A 327 -6.23 -11.35 -23.87
CA LYS A 327 -6.88 -10.09 -23.49
C LYS A 327 -5.85 -9.10 -22.96
N LEU A 328 -6.17 -7.82 -23.19
CA LEU A 328 -5.39 -6.69 -22.71
C LEU A 328 -6.36 -5.70 -22.07
N ILE A 329 -6.01 -5.23 -20.89
CA ILE A 329 -6.75 -4.17 -20.20
C ILE A 329 -5.99 -2.87 -20.38
N VAL A 330 -6.67 -1.88 -20.96
CA VAL A 330 -6.18 -0.49 -21.02
C VAL A 330 -6.76 0.24 -19.82
N PHE A 331 -5.91 0.74 -18.94
CA PHE A 331 -6.30 1.33 -17.67
C PHE A 331 -5.73 2.73 -17.51
N ILE A 332 -6.53 3.65 -16.97
CA ILE A 332 -6.06 5.00 -16.63
C ILE A 332 -5.57 5.03 -15.18
N GLU A 333 -4.45 5.68 -14.95
CA GLU A 333 -3.89 5.88 -13.62
C GLU A 333 -4.90 6.52 -12.65
N ASN A 334 -4.96 6.03 -11.42
CA ASN A 334 -5.95 6.42 -10.40
C ASN A 334 -7.42 6.23 -10.83
N GLY A 335 -7.66 5.37 -11.82
CA GLY A 335 -9.00 5.02 -12.29
C GLY A 335 -9.73 3.97 -11.45
N TYR A 336 -9.20 3.61 -10.28
CA TYR A 336 -9.78 2.63 -9.37
C TYR A 336 -9.68 3.15 -7.93
N ASP A 337 -10.82 3.23 -7.27
CA ASP A 337 -10.92 3.63 -5.86
C ASP A 337 -11.03 2.39 -5.00
N ALA A 338 -10.06 2.17 -4.13
CA ALA A 338 -10.06 1.14 -3.12
C ALA A 338 -10.14 1.76 -1.73
N THR A 339 -10.96 1.17 -0.88
CA THR A 339 -11.04 1.54 0.54
C THR A 339 -10.58 0.37 1.38
N GLN A 340 -9.80 0.63 2.39
CA GLN A 340 -9.34 -0.40 3.29
C GLN A 340 -9.29 0.11 4.72
N SER A 341 -9.86 -0.66 5.64
CA SER A 341 -9.74 -0.41 7.07
C SER A 341 -8.47 -1.07 7.62
N GLN A 342 -7.99 -0.50 8.71
CA GLN A 342 -6.97 -1.18 9.50
C GLN A 342 -7.61 -2.31 10.29
N PRO A 343 -6.94 -3.45 10.49
CA PRO A 343 -7.47 -4.49 11.35
C PRO A 343 -7.48 -4.01 12.80
N GLU A 344 -8.63 -4.21 13.43
CA GLU A 344 -8.80 -3.82 14.82
C GLU A 344 -8.16 -4.84 15.78
N LYS A 345 -8.09 -6.11 15.38
CA LYS A 345 -7.69 -7.20 16.27
C LYS A 345 -7.17 -8.42 15.53
N ILE A 346 -6.14 -9.06 16.09
CA ILE A 346 -5.75 -10.40 15.69
C ILE A 346 -6.47 -11.40 16.59
N SER A 347 -7.08 -12.39 15.94
CA SER A 347 -7.68 -13.52 16.63
C SER A 347 -6.70 -14.69 16.67
N GLU A 348 -6.42 -15.19 17.86
CA GLU A 348 -5.57 -16.34 18.10
C GLU A 348 -6.42 -17.58 18.42
N TYR A 349 -6.16 -18.68 17.73
CA TYR A 349 -6.83 -19.96 17.93
C TYR A 349 -5.80 -21.05 18.24
N LYS A 350 -5.60 -21.37 19.52
CA LYS A 350 -4.64 -22.38 19.99
C LYS A 350 -5.19 -23.80 19.89
N GLU A 351 -6.51 -23.96 20.06
CA GLU A 351 -7.13 -25.28 20.16
C GLU A 351 -7.33 -25.97 18.81
N THR A 352 -7.61 -25.20 17.74
CA THR A 352 -7.95 -25.71 16.42
C THR A 352 -6.83 -26.58 15.82
N PHE A 353 -5.57 -26.24 16.11
CA PHE A 353 -4.40 -26.95 15.58
C PHE A 353 -3.43 -27.43 16.69
N ALA A 354 -3.95 -27.64 17.90
CA ALA A 354 -3.16 -28.11 19.04
C ALA A 354 -2.41 -29.41 18.73
N MET A 355 -3.04 -30.36 18.02
CA MET A 355 -2.42 -31.62 17.62
C MET A 355 -1.29 -31.44 16.59
N LYS A 356 -1.23 -30.33 15.87
CA LYS A 356 -0.15 -29.98 14.94
C LYS A 356 0.93 -29.11 15.57
N ARG A 357 0.84 -28.82 16.88
CA ARG A 357 1.74 -27.91 17.61
C ARG A 357 1.87 -26.56 16.91
N ALA A 358 0.75 -26.03 16.39
CA ALA A 358 0.70 -24.77 15.68
C ALA A 358 -0.45 -23.92 16.21
N THR A 359 -0.25 -22.62 16.21
CA THR A 359 -1.26 -21.62 16.56
C THR A 359 -1.74 -20.95 15.29
N LEU A 360 -3.07 -20.88 15.11
CA LEU A 360 -3.71 -20.17 14.01
C LEU A 360 -3.91 -18.72 14.41
N TYR A 361 -3.42 -17.83 13.59
CA TYR A 361 -3.66 -16.40 13.70
C TYR A 361 -4.50 -15.94 12.52
N ALA A 362 -5.60 -15.25 12.80
CA ALA A 362 -6.46 -14.67 11.79
C ALA A 362 -6.46 -13.14 11.94
N ILE A 363 -6.38 -12.44 10.84
CA ILE A 363 -6.47 -10.98 10.76
C ILE A 363 -7.64 -10.65 9.87
N ASP A 364 -8.60 -9.94 10.43
CA ASP A 364 -9.76 -9.48 9.72
C ASP A 364 -9.59 -8.00 9.38
N MET A 365 -9.66 -7.69 8.11
CA MET A 365 -9.63 -6.34 7.57
C MET A 365 -10.92 -6.10 6.79
N LEU A 366 -11.37 -4.87 6.76
CA LEU A 366 -12.49 -4.49 5.91
C LEU A 366 -11.93 -3.77 4.68
N GLY A 367 -12.40 -4.15 3.52
CA GLY A 367 -11.98 -3.52 2.27
C GLY A 367 -13.07 -3.58 1.23
N ASN A 368 -13.06 -2.64 0.30
CA ASN A 368 -13.88 -2.67 -0.90
C ASN A 368 -13.18 -1.86 -1.98
N GLY A 369 -13.55 -2.09 -3.24
CA GLY A 369 -12.98 -1.36 -4.34
C GLY A 369 -13.83 -1.45 -5.59
N LYS A 370 -13.77 -0.39 -6.40
CA LYS A 370 -14.44 -0.34 -7.69
C LYS A 370 -13.74 0.61 -8.65
N PRO A 371 -13.85 0.42 -9.97
CA PRO A 371 -13.43 1.41 -10.94
C PRO A 371 -14.17 2.74 -10.70
N VAL A 372 -13.48 3.87 -10.91
CA VAL A 372 -14.04 5.22 -10.75
C VAL A 372 -15.21 5.43 -11.71
N ASP A 373 -15.05 4.99 -12.94
CA ASP A 373 -16.08 4.97 -13.97
C ASP A 373 -15.91 3.72 -14.86
N ASN A 374 -16.94 3.43 -15.66
CA ASN A 374 -16.90 2.26 -16.54
C ASN A 374 -15.85 2.39 -17.66
N TYR A 375 -15.40 3.61 -17.95
CA TYR A 375 -14.40 3.94 -18.97
C TYR A 375 -12.98 4.03 -18.41
N ALA A 376 -12.79 3.90 -17.10
CA ALA A 376 -11.48 3.92 -16.45
C ALA A 376 -10.62 2.72 -16.89
N ALA A 377 -11.27 1.59 -17.21
CA ALA A 377 -10.63 0.42 -17.78
C ALA A 377 -11.41 -0.07 -19.00
N GLN A 378 -10.71 -0.43 -20.07
CA GLN A 378 -11.31 -1.02 -21.28
C GLN A 378 -10.58 -2.30 -21.66
N VAL A 379 -11.33 -3.28 -22.13
CA VAL A 379 -10.82 -4.59 -22.51
C VAL A 379 -10.69 -4.68 -24.02
N TYR A 380 -9.54 -5.15 -24.49
CA TYR A 380 -9.25 -5.42 -25.88
C TYR A 380 -8.84 -6.87 -26.06
N ASP A 381 -9.21 -7.45 -27.20
CA ASP A 381 -8.70 -8.76 -27.61
C ASP A 381 -7.34 -8.61 -28.29
N ILE A 382 -6.46 -9.55 -28.06
CA ILE A 382 -5.15 -9.63 -28.71
C ILE A 382 -5.25 -10.71 -29.80
N ALA A 383 -5.03 -10.33 -31.05
CA ALA A 383 -4.95 -11.25 -32.17
C ALA A 383 -3.63 -11.05 -32.90
N ILE A 384 -2.56 -11.59 -32.34
CA ILE A 384 -1.24 -11.56 -32.95
C ILE A 384 -1.26 -12.54 -34.13
N PRO A 385 -1.07 -12.08 -35.38
CA PRO A 385 -0.96 -12.98 -36.51
C PRO A 385 0.22 -13.93 -36.27
N THR A 386 -0.01 -15.22 -36.21
CA THR A 386 1.08 -16.19 -36.31
C THR A 386 1.82 -15.89 -37.59
N SER A 387 3.15 -15.63 -37.51
CA SER A 387 3.99 -15.58 -38.70
C SER A 387 3.89 -16.96 -39.35
N GLY A 388 2.91 -17.10 -40.26
CA GLY A 388 2.91 -18.23 -41.17
C GLY A 388 4.23 -18.22 -41.87
N GLY A 389 5.02 -19.24 -41.67
CA GLY A 389 6.19 -19.44 -42.49
C GLY A 389 5.74 -19.35 -43.95
N SER A 390 6.14 -18.31 -44.63
CA SER A 390 6.18 -18.33 -46.08
C SER A 390 7.19 -19.40 -46.42
N GLY A 391 6.69 -20.65 -46.50
CA GLY A 391 7.35 -21.66 -47.30
C GLY A 391 7.21 -21.22 -48.72
N GLU A 392 8.23 -20.84 -49.29
CA GLU A 392 8.81 -21.08 -50.63
C GLU A 392 9.71 -19.92 -51.03
#